data_171bf59e9a949943d8d09ae0971fe8bf
#
_entry.id   171bf59e9a949943d8d09ae0971fe8bf
#
_cell.length_a   1.000
_cell.length_b   1.000
_cell.length_c   1.000
_cell.angle_alpha   90.00
_cell.angle_beta   90.00
_cell.angle_gamma   90.00
#
_symmetry.space_group_name_H-M   'P 1'
#
loop_
_entity.id
_entity.type
_entity.pdbx_description
1 polymer ?
#
loop_
_entity_poly.entity_id
_entity_poly.type
_entity_poly.pdbx_seq_one_letter_code
_entity_poly.pdbx_strand_id
1 'polypeptide(L)' 'MAYESKFKKEDIDELFEAVLTLRDLEDCYRFFEDICTINELHAIAQRLQV' A
#
# COMPACT_ATOMS: atom_id res chain seq x y z
N MET A 1 12.06 -3.32 -19.42
CA MET A 1 12.18 -1.91 -19.13
C MET A 1 12.35 -1.70 -17.65
N ALA A 2 13.27 -0.87 -17.27
CA ALA A 2 13.52 -0.65 -15.85
C ALA A 2 13.12 0.77 -15.47
N TYR A 3 12.10 0.85 -14.64
CA TYR A 3 11.77 2.11 -13.99
C TYR A 3 12.50 2.16 -12.67
N GLU A 4 13.30 3.19 -12.47
CA GLU A 4 14.02 3.36 -11.22
C GLU A 4 13.41 4.52 -10.45
N SER A 5 12.82 4.19 -9.30
CA SER A 5 12.25 5.18 -8.41
C SER A 5 13.30 5.63 -7.41
N LYS A 6 13.33 6.93 -7.12
CA LYS A 6 14.21 7.45 -6.09
C LYS A 6 13.78 7.00 -4.69
N PHE A 7 12.59 6.42 -4.57
CA PHE A 7 12.08 5.93 -3.30
C PHE A 7 12.28 4.43 -3.13
N LYS A 8 12.93 3.78 -4.10
CA LYS A 8 13.08 2.33 -4.06
C LYS A 8 14.01 1.92 -2.92
N LYS A 9 13.51 1.08 -2.04
CA LYS A 9 14.25 0.49 -0.93
C LYS A 9 13.72 -0.91 -0.71
N GLU A 10 14.54 -1.77 -0.08
CA GLU A 10 14.16 -3.15 0.16
C GLU A 10 12.86 -3.25 0.97
N ASP A 11 12.73 -2.45 2.02
CA ASP A 11 11.54 -2.49 2.87
C ASP A 11 10.29 -2.04 2.12
N ILE A 12 10.45 -1.07 1.23
CA ILE A 12 9.32 -0.61 0.40
C ILE A 12 8.98 -1.65 -0.65
N ASP A 13 9.98 -2.30 -1.23
CA ASP A 13 9.74 -3.40 -2.17
C ASP A 13 8.98 -4.52 -1.51
N GLU A 14 9.34 -4.88 -0.28
CA GLU A 14 8.65 -5.93 0.47
C GLU A 14 7.20 -5.55 0.73
N LEU A 15 6.95 -4.29 1.08
CA LEU A 15 5.59 -3.80 1.28
C LEU A 15 4.78 -3.97 -0.01
N PHE A 16 5.34 -3.55 -1.13
CA PHE A 16 4.62 -3.62 -2.39
C PHE A 16 4.39 -5.04 -2.83
N GLU A 17 5.34 -5.94 -2.56
CA GLU A 17 5.14 -7.36 -2.84
C GLU A 17 3.99 -7.92 -2.02
N ALA A 18 3.89 -7.52 -0.76
CA ALA A 18 2.77 -7.94 0.08
C ALA A 18 1.45 -7.42 -0.47
N VAL A 19 1.42 -6.16 -0.91
CA VAL A 19 0.22 -5.58 -1.50
C VAL A 19 -0.22 -6.36 -2.74
N LEU A 20 0.73 -6.82 -3.54
CA LEU A 20 0.42 -7.57 -4.75
C LEU A 20 -0.20 -8.95 -4.48
N THR A 21 -0.13 -9.44 -3.25
CA THR A 21 -0.77 -10.70 -2.89
C THR A 21 -2.22 -10.53 -2.46
N LEU A 22 -2.68 -9.29 -2.29
CA LEU A 22 -4.06 -9.01 -1.88
C LEU A 22 -5.00 -9.30 -3.06
N ARG A 23 -6.11 -9.97 -2.77
CA ARG A 23 -7.00 -10.49 -3.80
C ARG A 23 -8.35 -9.80 -3.88
N ASP A 24 -8.81 -9.24 -2.75
CA ASP A 24 -10.12 -8.63 -2.69
C ASP A 24 -10.14 -7.55 -1.60
N LEU A 25 -11.31 -6.92 -1.44
CA LEU A 25 -11.45 -5.84 -0.46
C LEU A 25 -11.16 -6.32 0.96
N GLU A 26 -11.61 -7.52 1.30
CA GLU A 26 -11.41 -8.01 2.65
C GLU A 26 -9.92 -8.18 2.96
N ASP A 27 -9.16 -8.72 2.02
CA ASP A 27 -7.73 -8.85 2.19
C ASP A 27 -7.08 -7.48 2.39
N CYS A 28 -7.52 -6.49 1.63
CA CYS A 28 -6.99 -5.14 1.73
C CYS A 28 -7.28 -4.54 3.10
N TYR A 29 -8.51 -4.68 3.59
CA TYR A 29 -8.86 -4.18 4.90
C TYR A 29 -8.00 -4.81 5.98
N ARG A 30 -7.85 -6.13 5.95
CA ARG A 30 -7.05 -6.83 6.93
C ARG A 30 -5.61 -6.37 6.94
N PHE A 31 -5.03 -6.26 5.74
CA PHE A 31 -3.63 -5.87 5.62
C PHE A 31 -3.41 -4.45 6.10
N PHE A 32 -4.20 -3.52 5.60
CA PHE A 32 -3.96 -2.12 5.88
C PHE A 32 -4.38 -1.72 7.30
N GLU A 33 -5.36 -2.41 7.88
CA GLU A 33 -5.71 -2.16 9.27
C GLU A 33 -4.61 -2.60 10.23
N ASP A 34 -3.80 -3.57 9.84
CA ASP A 34 -2.68 -4.00 10.66
C ASP A 34 -1.53 -3.00 10.66
N ILE A 35 -1.34 -2.29 9.58
CA ILE A 35 -0.15 -1.44 9.42
C ILE A 35 -0.47 0.05 9.44
N CYS A 36 -1.73 0.43 9.33
CA CYS A 36 -2.13 1.84 9.31
C CYS A 36 -3.25 2.10 10.30
N THR A 37 -3.28 3.34 10.80
CA THR A 37 -4.46 3.79 11.54
C THR A 37 -5.55 4.14 10.55
N ILE A 38 -6.81 4.24 11.06
CA ILE A 38 -7.92 4.61 10.20
C ILE A 38 -7.73 6.01 9.61
N ASN A 39 -7.11 6.93 10.36
CA ASN A 39 -6.83 8.26 9.86
C ASN A 39 -5.84 8.23 8.70
N GLU A 40 -4.84 7.38 8.80
CA GLU A 40 -3.87 7.22 7.71
C GLU A 40 -4.52 6.67 6.46
N LEU A 41 -5.42 5.70 6.62
CA LEU A 41 -6.14 5.15 5.48
C LEU A 41 -7.03 6.18 4.81
N HIS A 42 -7.72 7.00 5.61
CA HIS A 42 -8.54 8.07 5.04
C HIS A 42 -7.70 9.08 4.27
N ALA A 43 -6.52 9.42 4.78
CA ALA A 43 -5.64 10.35 4.09
C ALA A 43 -5.20 9.80 2.74
N ILE A 44 -4.84 8.51 2.70
CA ILE A 44 -4.45 7.87 1.45
C ILE A 44 -5.62 7.85 0.47
N ALA A 45 -6.80 7.49 0.95
CA ALA A 45 -7.99 7.41 0.10
C ALA A 45 -8.32 8.77 -0.50
N GLN A 46 -8.18 9.84 0.28
CA GLN A 46 -8.43 11.19 -0.21
C GLN A 46 -7.47 11.59 -1.34
N ARG A 47 -6.23 11.13 -1.26
CA ARG A 47 -5.24 11.42 -2.31
C ARG A 47 -5.57 10.75 -3.62
N LEU A 48 -6.30 9.65 -3.58
CA LEU A 48 -6.72 8.96 -4.80
C LEU A 48 -7.96 9.56 -5.44
N GLN A 49 -8.68 10.40 -4.71
CA GLN A 49 -9.87 11.05 -5.27
C GLN A 49 -9.44 12.19 -6.18
N VAL A 50 -9.97 12.18 -7.38
CA VAL A 50 -9.71 13.22 -8.39
C VAL A 50 -11.02 13.80 -8.89
#